data_e4c1b5070f8eeed3c3c72ef11b7a0428
#
_entry.id   e4c1b5070f8eeed3c3c72ef11b7a0428
#
_cell.length_a   1.000
_cell.length_b   1.000
_cell.length_c   1.000
_cell.angle_alpha   90.00
_cell.angle_beta   90.00
_cell.angle_gamma   90.00
#
_symmetry.space_group_name_H-M   'P 1'
#
loop_
_entity.id
_entity.type
_entity.pdbx_description
1 polymer ?
#
loop_
_entity_poly.entity_id
_entity_poly.type
_entity_poly.pdbx_seq_one_letter_code
_entity_poly.pdbx_strand_id
1 'polypeptide(L)' 'MTDYSDIRYDVADGIATITLNRPDKLNAFTPLMCRELLEVFDRTDADDAVRVVVVTGAGRGFCAGADLSGGGDTF' A
#
# COMPACT_ATOMS: atom_id res chain seq x y z
N MET A 1 9.65 11.46 -6.68
CA MET A 1 8.54 10.52 -6.48
C MET A 1 9.07 9.09 -6.54
N THR A 2 8.68 8.26 -5.61
CA THR A 2 9.10 6.87 -5.57
C THR A 2 8.02 6.00 -6.21
N ASP A 3 8.42 5.17 -7.17
CA ASP A 3 7.50 4.26 -7.82
C ASP A 3 7.48 2.93 -7.06
N TYR A 4 6.28 2.51 -6.68
CA TYR A 4 6.06 1.24 -6.05
C TYR A 4 5.37 0.29 -7.04
N SER A 5 5.56 -1.02 -6.84
CA SER A 5 4.98 -2.03 -7.74
C SER A 5 3.54 -2.38 -7.37
N ASP A 6 3.30 -2.60 -6.08
CA ASP A 6 2.01 -3.11 -5.61
C ASP A 6 1.15 -2.05 -4.94
N ILE A 7 1.68 -0.85 -4.76
CA ILE A 7 0.92 0.26 -4.17
C ILE A 7 1.18 1.53 -4.95
N ARG A 8 0.30 2.50 -4.75
CA ARG A 8 0.51 3.88 -5.20
C ARG A 8 0.58 4.78 -3.98
N TYR A 9 1.37 5.82 -4.08
CA TYR A 9 1.53 6.78 -3.00
C TYR A 9 1.41 8.19 -3.55
N ASP A 10 0.56 8.98 -2.93
CA ASP A 10 0.29 10.35 -3.35
C ASP A 10 0.07 11.22 -2.13
N VAL A 11 0.56 12.45 -2.16
CA VAL A 11 0.37 13.42 -1.08
C VAL A 11 -0.20 14.71 -1.67
N ALA A 12 -1.31 15.14 -1.12
CA ALA A 12 -1.94 16.40 -1.49
C ALA A 12 -2.65 16.99 -0.28
N ASP A 13 -2.47 18.29 -0.05
CA ASP A 13 -3.17 19.03 1.00
C ASP A 13 -2.99 18.41 2.40
N GLY A 14 -1.82 17.87 2.68
CA GLY A 14 -1.53 17.24 3.95
C GLY A 14 -2.06 15.82 4.10
N ILE A 15 -2.65 15.26 3.05
CA ILE A 15 -3.21 13.92 3.06
C ILE A 15 -2.34 13.01 2.21
N ALA A 16 -1.79 11.97 2.84
CA ALA A 16 -1.08 10.92 2.12
C ALA A 16 -2.06 9.80 1.80
N THR A 17 -2.24 9.51 0.52
CA THR A 17 -3.12 8.45 0.08
C THR A 17 -2.29 7.28 -0.41
N ILE A 18 -2.47 6.13 0.22
CA ILE A 18 -1.82 4.88 -0.17
C ILE A 18 -2.88 4.02 -0.82
N THR A 19 -2.70 3.69 -2.10
CA THR A 19 -3.65 2.87 -2.84
C THR A 19 -3.05 1.49 -3.06
N LEU A 20 -3.69 0.46 -2.53
CA LEU A 20 -3.31 -0.92 -2.81
C LEU A 20 -3.67 -1.19 -4.27
N ASN A 21 -2.68 -1.58 -5.08
CA ASN A 21 -2.83 -1.56 -6.54
C ASN A 21 -2.58 -2.94 -7.14
N ARG A 22 -3.32 -3.94 -6.68
CA ARG A 22 -3.39 -5.26 -7.28
C ARG A 22 -4.85 -5.62 -7.54
N PRO A 23 -5.57 -4.84 -8.38
CA PRO A 23 -7.02 -5.02 -8.52
C PRO A 23 -7.41 -6.37 -9.14
N ASP A 24 -6.57 -6.96 -9.98
CA ASP A 24 -6.81 -8.28 -10.57
C ASP A 24 -6.68 -9.41 -9.55
N LYS A 25 -6.12 -9.14 -8.37
CA LYS A 25 -6.03 -10.07 -7.25
C LYS A 25 -6.78 -9.56 -6.03
N LEU A 26 -7.71 -8.63 -6.23
CA LEU A 26 -8.48 -7.98 -5.17
C LEU A 26 -7.58 -7.41 -4.06
N ASN A 27 -6.41 -6.92 -4.46
CA ASN A 27 -5.41 -6.30 -3.57
C ASN A 27 -4.93 -7.22 -2.45
N ALA A 28 -4.86 -8.53 -2.74
CA ALA A 28 -4.33 -9.48 -1.77
C ALA A 28 -2.88 -9.14 -1.41
N PHE A 29 -2.55 -9.25 -0.14
CA PHE A 29 -1.21 -8.93 0.36
C PHE A 29 -0.16 -9.90 -0.17
N THR A 30 0.98 -9.34 -0.56
CA THR A 30 2.19 -10.08 -0.88
C THR A 30 3.31 -9.59 0.03
N PRO A 31 4.42 -10.32 0.15
CA PRO A 31 5.59 -9.82 0.88
C PRO A 31 6.11 -8.50 0.32
N LEU A 32 6.06 -8.33 -1.01
CA LEU A 32 6.48 -7.06 -1.63
C LEU A 32 5.56 -5.92 -1.22
N MET A 33 4.24 -6.11 -1.26
CA MET A 33 3.30 -5.07 -0.84
C MET A 33 3.54 -4.68 0.61
N CYS A 34 3.76 -5.66 1.48
CA CYS A 34 4.03 -5.40 2.89
C CYS A 34 5.29 -4.54 3.06
N ARG A 35 6.35 -4.88 2.34
CA ARG A 35 7.60 -4.13 2.39
C ARG A 35 7.40 -2.70 1.90
N GLU A 36 6.65 -2.53 0.81
CA GLU A 36 6.37 -1.21 0.28
C GLU A 36 5.55 -0.36 1.25
N LEU A 37 4.57 -0.97 1.90
CA LEU A 37 3.77 -0.27 2.91
C LEU A 37 4.62 0.18 4.08
N LEU A 38 5.51 -0.66 4.58
CA LEU A 38 6.39 -0.29 5.68
C LEU A 38 7.28 0.87 5.30
N GLU A 39 7.82 0.87 4.09
CA GLU A 39 8.63 1.97 3.60
C GLU A 39 7.84 3.27 3.52
N VAL A 40 6.61 3.20 3.02
CA VAL A 40 5.76 4.38 2.90
C VAL A 40 5.38 4.92 4.27
N PHE A 41 5.08 4.05 5.23
CA PHE A 41 4.76 4.51 6.59
C PHE A 41 5.95 5.23 7.22
N ASP A 42 7.16 4.76 6.99
CA ASP A 42 8.35 5.47 7.46
C ASP A 42 8.48 6.85 6.81
N ARG A 43 8.17 6.94 5.51
CA ARG A 43 8.21 8.22 4.82
C ARG A 43 7.19 9.20 5.37
N THR A 44 5.96 8.74 5.61
CA THR A 44 4.91 9.61 6.12
C THR A 44 5.23 10.10 7.52
N ASP A 45 5.83 9.26 8.35
CA ASP A 45 6.24 9.65 9.69
C ASP A 45 7.30 10.75 9.67
N ALA A 46 8.18 10.73 8.67
CA ALA A 46 9.26 11.70 8.53
C ALA A 46 8.84 12.96 7.79
N ASP A 47 7.65 12.99 7.20
CA ASP A 47 7.20 14.09 6.36
C ASP A 47 6.26 15.00 7.12
N ASP A 48 6.75 16.18 7.49
CA ASP A 48 5.97 17.16 8.26
C ASP A 48 4.75 17.70 7.50
N ALA A 49 4.73 17.53 6.17
CA ALA A 49 3.60 17.97 5.36
C ALA A 49 2.42 17.00 5.44
N VAL A 50 2.66 15.77 5.93
CA VAL A 50 1.61 14.76 6.02
C VAL A 50 0.94 14.84 7.39
N ARG A 51 -0.38 15.04 7.40
CA ARG A 51 -1.18 15.10 8.62
C ARG A 51 -2.08 13.89 8.78
N VAL A 52 -2.52 13.31 7.67
CA VAL A 52 -3.46 12.20 7.66
C VAL A 52 -2.97 11.19 6.63
N VAL A 53 -3.08 9.91 6.97
CA VAL A 53 -2.78 8.82 6.04
C VAL A 53 -4.08 8.07 5.75
N VAL A 54 -4.40 7.96 4.46
CA VAL A 54 -5.56 7.22 3.99
C VAL A 54 -5.06 6.01 3.22
N VAL A 55 -5.59 4.83 3.54
CA VAL A 55 -5.27 3.60 2.80
C VAL A 55 -6.54 3.13 2.12
N THR A 56 -6.48 2.93 0.82
CA THR A 56 -7.61 2.47 0.03
C THR A 56 -7.16 1.41 -0.96
N GLY A 57 -8.10 0.80 -1.67
CA GLY A 57 -7.80 -0.23 -2.65
C GLY A 57 -8.27 0.17 -4.04
N ALA A 58 -7.46 -0.14 -5.05
CA ALA A 58 -7.85 0.03 -6.43
C ALA A 58 -8.82 -1.08 -6.84
N GLY A 59 -9.80 -0.75 -7.70
CA GLY A 59 -10.73 -1.74 -8.22
C GLY A 59 -11.85 -2.06 -7.25
N ARG A 60 -12.33 -3.30 -7.28
CA ARG A 60 -13.56 -3.69 -6.60
C ARG A 60 -13.40 -3.96 -5.12
N GLY A 61 -12.20 -4.25 -4.65
CA GLY A 61 -11.99 -4.61 -3.27
C GLY A 61 -10.90 -3.78 -2.61
N PHE A 62 -11.00 -3.64 -1.29
CA PHE A 62 -9.92 -3.00 -0.56
C PHE A 62 -8.72 -3.95 -0.44
N CYS A 63 -8.93 -5.08 0.18
CA CYS A 63 -7.89 -6.09 0.34
C CYS A 63 -8.54 -7.44 0.60
N ALA A 64 -8.11 -8.47 -0.15
CA ALA A 64 -8.69 -9.81 -0.01
C ALA A 64 -7.99 -10.64 1.09
N GLY A 65 -6.99 -10.09 1.76
CA GLY A 65 -6.21 -10.80 2.74
C GLY A 65 -4.87 -11.25 2.18
N ALA A 66 -4.24 -12.23 2.81
CA ALA A 66 -2.93 -12.69 2.39
C ALA A 66 -3.00 -13.46 1.07
N ASP A 67 -2.03 -13.23 0.20
CA ASP A 67 -1.89 -13.98 -1.05
C ASP A 67 -1.08 -15.24 -0.76
N LEU A 68 -1.74 -16.39 -0.78
CA LEU A 68 -1.12 -17.66 -0.46
C LEU A 68 -0.46 -18.33 -1.66
N SER A 69 -0.50 -17.70 -2.83
CA SER A 69 0.11 -18.27 -4.03
C SER A 69 1.63 -18.37 -3.92
N GLY A 70 2.24 -17.65 -3.00
CA GLY A 70 3.67 -17.72 -2.73
C GLY A 70 4.09 -18.81 -1.75
N GLY A 71 3.19 -19.71 -1.38
CA GLY A 71 3.45 -20.74 -0.39
C GLY A 71 3.05 -20.27 1.00
N GLY A 72 3.57 -20.87 2.03
CA GLY A 72 3.19 -20.57 3.40
C GLY A 72 3.94 -19.44 4.07
N ASP A 73 4.75 -18.69 3.32
CA ASP A 73 5.69 -17.72 3.89
C ASP A 73 5.20 -16.28 3.84
N THR A 74 3.93 -16.05 3.58
CA THR A 74 3.42 -14.69 3.42
C THR A 74 3.44 -13.91 4.74
N PHE A 75 3.20 -14.56 5.82
CA PHE A 75 3.23 -13.92 7.15
C PHE A 75 3.89 -14.80 8.19
#